data_8092fc7810bb0b2ab813a22ff6a73bf9
#
_entry.id   8092fc7810bb0b2ab813a22ff6a73bf9
#
_cell.length_a   1.000
_cell.length_b   1.000
_cell.length_c   1.000
_cell.angle_alpha   90.00
_cell.angle_beta   90.00
_cell.angle_gamma   90.00
#
_symmetry.space_group_name_H-M   'P 1'
#
loop_
_entity.id
_entity.type
_entity.pdbx_description
1 polymer ?
#
loop_
_entity_poly.entity_id
_entity_poly.type
_entity_poly.pdbx_seq_one_letter_code
_entity_poly.pdbx_strand_id
1 'polypeptide(L)'
;MCAYKNFIDNVEIFIKSGHGGAGSVHFRHEKNIEKGGPDGGDGGKGGDIIFLGDDKLSTLYKFQHKRHFVADDGENGGEKKCHGKDAEDIIIEVPIGTSIIDKTTNKIIADITKNMQKSIILRGGKGGLGNTHFKNALNQTPRYAQPGLPGEEKNVILELKLLADVGLVGLPNAGKSTLLAVISNARPKIADYAFTTLTPQLGIVNYKNNSFVVADLPGLIEGAAEGKGLGLRFLKHIERIKMLVYVIDCSTDILKTFDTLQNELKKYNALLLQKKFIICVSKCDTIDENKLDSLKKIEIKNITMCFISSLQNKNINILLDTIISLL
;
A
#
# COMPACT_ATOMS: atom_id res chain seq x y z
N MET A 1 11.60 8.98 -23.36
CA MET A 1 10.20 9.23 -23.01
C MET A 1 9.90 8.46 -21.71
N CYS A 2 10.03 9.10 -20.54
CA CYS A 2 9.65 8.49 -19.27
C CYS A 2 8.12 8.48 -19.18
N ALA A 3 7.56 7.27 -19.18
CA ALA A 3 6.12 7.05 -18.99
C ALA A 3 5.69 7.66 -17.64
N TYR A 4 4.77 8.58 -17.68
CA TYR A 4 4.12 9.16 -16.51
C TYR A 4 3.50 8.04 -15.66
N LYS A 5 4.08 7.73 -14.50
CA LYS A 5 3.48 6.79 -13.55
C LYS A 5 2.20 7.42 -13.02
N ASN A 6 1.06 6.97 -13.54
CA ASN A 6 -0.25 7.40 -13.07
C ASN A 6 -0.46 6.87 -11.65
N PHE A 7 -0.97 7.72 -10.76
CA PHE A 7 -1.47 7.29 -9.45
C PHE A 7 -2.69 6.41 -9.66
N ILE A 8 -2.65 5.18 -9.15
CA ILE A 8 -3.74 4.22 -9.22
C ILE A 8 -4.03 3.79 -7.79
N ASP A 9 -5.23 4.09 -7.32
CA ASP A 9 -5.76 3.81 -6.00
C ASP A 9 -6.74 2.64 -5.99
N ASN A 10 -7.22 2.24 -7.16
CA ASN A 10 -8.16 1.13 -7.33
C ASN A 10 -7.78 0.32 -8.57
N VAL A 11 -7.66 -1.00 -8.41
CA VAL A 11 -7.36 -1.90 -9.51
C VAL A 11 -7.98 -3.28 -9.28
N GLU A 12 -8.52 -3.85 -10.33
CA GLU A 12 -9.04 -5.22 -10.31
C GLU A 12 -7.97 -6.20 -10.78
N ILE A 13 -7.78 -7.29 -10.02
CA ILE A 13 -6.89 -8.39 -10.36
C ILE A 13 -7.59 -9.74 -10.18
N PHE A 14 -7.15 -10.72 -10.97
CA PHE A 14 -7.53 -12.12 -10.84
C PHE A 14 -6.43 -12.86 -10.09
N ILE A 15 -6.82 -13.64 -9.09
CA ILE A 15 -5.94 -14.47 -8.29
C ILE A 15 -6.44 -15.92 -8.27
N LYS A 16 -5.52 -16.87 -8.39
CA LYS A 16 -5.82 -18.30 -8.33
C LYS A 16 -4.70 -19.02 -7.59
N SER A 17 -5.07 -19.84 -6.60
CA SER A 17 -4.15 -20.74 -5.92
C SER A 17 -3.99 -22.05 -6.71
N GLY A 18 -2.89 -22.74 -6.50
CA GLY A 18 -2.62 -24.02 -7.16
C GLY A 18 -3.50 -25.15 -6.64
N HIS A 19 -3.77 -26.13 -7.50
CA HIS A 19 -4.39 -27.40 -7.10
C HIS A 19 -3.37 -28.26 -6.36
N GLY A 20 -3.82 -29.15 -5.48
CA GLY A 20 -2.99 -30.20 -4.92
C GLY A 20 -2.71 -31.28 -5.95
N GLY A 21 -1.50 -31.82 -5.95
CA GLY A 21 -1.14 -32.98 -6.77
C GLY A 21 -1.91 -34.25 -6.34
N ALA A 22 -2.19 -35.15 -7.25
CA ALA A 22 -2.82 -36.42 -6.93
C ALA A 22 -1.85 -37.37 -6.23
N GLY A 23 -2.35 -38.18 -5.30
CA GLY A 23 -1.61 -39.31 -4.76
C GLY A 23 -1.38 -40.37 -5.84
N SER A 24 -0.32 -41.14 -5.69
CA SER A 24 0.06 -42.21 -6.64
C SER A 24 -0.50 -43.55 -6.24
N VAL A 25 -0.86 -44.36 -7.25
CA VAL A 25 -1.17 -45.79 -7.09
C VAL A 25 -0.01 -46.59 -7.67
N HIS A 26 0.88 -47.04 -6.82
CA HIS A 26 2.03 -47.82 -7.23
C HIS A 26 2.23 -49.02 -6.29
N PHE A 27 2.82 -50.10 -6.81
CA PHE A 27 3.17 -51.31 -6.08
C PHE A 27 4.64 -51.62 -6.30
N ARG A 28 5.32 -51.97 -5.23
CA ARG A 28 6.75 -52.29 -5.26
C ARG A 28 7.04 -53.49 -6.14
N HIS A 29 7.86 -53.30 -7.15
CA HIS A 29 8.38 -54.36 -8.03
C HIS A 29 9.90 -54.38 -7.91
N GLU A 30 10.44 -55.45 -7.33
CA GLU A 30 11.88 -55.66 -7.23
C GLU A 30 12.24 -57.09 -7.62
N LYS A 31 13.51 -57.30 -8.02
CA LYS A 31 14.05 -58.62 -8.32
C LYS A 31 13.85 -59.54 -7.12
N ASN A 32 13.20 -60.67 -7.32
CA ASN A 32 12.81 -61.64 -6.28
C ASN A 32 11.67 -61.25 -5.31
N ILE A 33 10.94 -60.20 -5.61
CA ILE A 33 9.72 -59.84 -4.86
C ILE A 33 8.54 -59.79 -5.83
N GLU A 34 7.84 -60.93 -6.00
CA GLU A 34 6.72 -61.01 -6.96
C GLU A 34 5.47 -60.24 -6.49
N LYS A 35 5.26 -60.09 -5.20
CA LYS A 35 4.09 -59.40 -4.59
C LYS A 35 4.55 -58.35 -3.65
N GLY A 36 5.03 -57.22 -4.20
CA GLY A 36 5.33 -56.02 -3.40
C GLY A 36 4.07 -55.35 -2.87
N GLY A 37 4.17 -54.74 -1.71
CA GLY A 37 3.08 -53.94 -1.14
C GLY A 37 2.88 -52.59 -1.84
N PRO A 38 1.81 -51.85 -1.51
CA PRO A 38 1.61 -50.52 -2.04
C PRO A 38 2.75 -49.58 -1.61
N ASP A 39 3.28 -48.79 -2.56
CA ASP A 39 4.36 -47.84 -2.33
C ASP A 39 4.18 -46.51 -3.10
N GLY A 40 2.94 -46.19 -3.47
CA GLY A 40 2.62 -44.89 -4.05
C GLY A 40 2.77 -43.78 -3.02
N GLY A 41 3.43 -42.67 -3.40
CA GLY A 41 3.63 -41.47 -2.61
C GLY A 41 2.43 -40.52 -2.66
N ASP A 42 2.42 -39.54 -1.77
CA ASP A 42 1.40 -38.48 -1.71
C ASP A 42 1.69 -37.39 -2.72
N GLY A 43 0.65 -36.69 -3.18
CA GLY A 43 0.81 -35.49 -3.99
C GLY A 43 1.29 -34.29 -3.16
N GLY A 44 1.94 -33.33 -3.80
CA GLY A 44 2.38 -32.06 -3.23
C GLY A 44 1.22 -31.09 -3.04
N LYS A 45 1.39 -30.11 -2.16
CA LYS A 45 0.44 -29.01 -1.94
C LYS A 45 0.56 -28.00 -3.10
N GLY A 46 -0.55 -27.43 -3.57
CA GLY A 46 -0.56 -26.28 -4.48
C GLY A 46 -0.08 -25.00 -3.78
N GLY A 47 0.43 -24.04 -4.56
CA GLY A 47 0.92 -22.75 -4.04
C GLY A 47 -0.20 -21.86 -3.49
N ASP A 48 0.09 -21.17 -2.39
CA ASP A 48 -0.81 -20.18 -1.79
C ASP A 48 -0.69 -18.82 -2.51
N ILE A 49 -1.72 -17.96 -2.38
CA ILE A 49 -1.64 -16.54 -2.76
C ILE A 49 -1.57 -15.71 -1.48
N ILE A 50 -0.45 -15.01 -1.32
CA ILE A 50 -0.12 -14.24 -0.11
C ILE A 50 0.08 -12.79 -0.50
N PHE A 51 -0.61 -11.87 0.20
CA PHE A 51 -0.34 -10.44 0.09
C PHE A 51 0.62 -9.99 1.18
N LEU A 52 1.61 -9.19 0.78
CA LEU A 52 2.66 -8.65 1.65
C LEU A 52 2.61 -7.12 1.62
N GLY A 53 2.52 -6.49 2.79
CA GLY A 53 2.63 -5.03 2.92
C GLY A 53 4.07 -4.57 2.76
N ASP A 54 4.30 -3.60 1.86
CA ASP A 54 5.61 -2.98 1.63
C ASP A 54 5.48 -1.46 1.75
N ASP A 55 6.25 -0.85 2.66
CA ASP A 55 6.29 0.59 2.92
C ASP A 55 7.03 1.39 1.84
N LYS A 56 7.80 0.72 0.98
CA LYS A 56 8.47 1.33 -0.18
C LYS A 56 7.54 1.56 -1.35
N LEU A 57 6.38 0.91 -1.35
CA LEU A 57 5.37 1.07 -2.38
C LEU A 57 4.39 2.16 -1.99
N SER A 58 4.14 3.11 -2.89
CA SER A 58 3.21 4.23 -2.67
C SER A 58 1.98 4.20 -3.59
N THR A 59 1.94 3.30 -4.58
CA THR A 59 0.84 3.22 -5.55
C THR A 59 0.60 1.79 -6.02
N LEU A 60 -0.62 1.52 -6.53
CA LEU A 60 -0.97 0.24 -7.16
C LEU A 60 -0.59 0.16 -8.66
N TYR A 61 0.27 1.05 -9.15
CA TYR A 61 0.60 1.18 -10.59
C TYR A 61 1.08 -0.12 -11.23
N LYS A 62 1.86 -0.94 -10.51
CA LYS A 62 2.37 -2.21 -11.04
C LYS A 62 1.26 -3.18 -11.48
N PHE A 63 0.08 -3.07 -10.85
CA PHE A 63 -1.06 -3.93 -11.16
C PHE A 63 -1.84 -3.51 -12.41
N GLN A 64 -1.54 -2.34 -12.98
CA GLN A 64 -2.13 -1.95 -14.27
C GLN A 64 -1.69 -2.87 -15.40
N HIS A 65 -0.44 -3.34 -15.34
CA HIS A 65 0.17 -4.17 -16.38
C HIS A 65 0.09 -5.67 -16.09
N LYS A 66 0.15 -6.08 -14.82
CA LYS A 66 0.03 -7.47 -14.40
C LYS A 66 -1.20 -7.64 -13.53
N ARG A 67 -2.26 -8.25 -14.08
CA ARG A 67 -3.56 -8.41 -13.43
C ARG A 67 -3.90 -9.87 -13.09
N HIS A 68 -3.12 -10.84 -13.56
CA HIS A 68 -3.35 -12.26 -13.33
C HIS A 68 -2.20 -12.83 -12.50
N PHE A 69 -2.56 -13.45 -11.38
CA PHE A 69 -1.63 -14.11 -10.47
C PHE A 69 -2.16 -15.52 -10.25
N VAL A 70 -1.48 -16.50 -10.82
CA VAL A 70 -1.85 -17.91 -10.79
C VAL A 70 -0.68 -18.69 -10.20
N ALA A 71 -0.90 -19.31 -9.03
CA ALA A 71 0.10 -20.18 -8.41
C ALA A 71 0.12 -21.54 -9.09
N ASP A 72 1.27 -22.17 -9.05
CA ASP A 72 1.48 -23.48 -9.64
C ASP A 72 0.78 -24.57 -8.82
N ASP A 73 0.43 -25.66 -9.52
CA ASP A 73 -0.15 -26.85 -8.90
C ASP A 73 0.95 -27.66 -8.20
N GLY A 74 0.60 -28.41 -7.16
CA GLY A 74 1.48 -29.38 -6.54
C GLY A 74 1.75 -30.56 -7.48
N GLU A 75 2.95 -31.11 -7.42
CA GLU A 75 3.31 -32.27 -8.21
C GLU A 75 2.56 -33.53 -7.74
N ASN A 76 2.28 -34.42 -8.67
CA ASN A 76 1.68 -35.73 -8.31
C ASN A 76 2.68 -36.58 -7.55
N GLY A 77 2.17 -37.45 -6.67
CA GLY A 77 2.97 -38.44 -5.97
C GLY A 77 3.62 -39.43 -6.95
N GLY A 78 4.82 -39.87 -6.61
CA GLY A 78 5.60 -40.81 -7.39
C GLY A 78 5.57 -42.23 -6.84
N GLU A 79 6.42 -43.10 -7.44
CA GLU A 79 6.71 -44.45 -6.99
C GLU A 79 7.62 -44.45 -5.75
N LYS A 80 7.77 -45.60 -5.10
CA LYS A 80 8.70 -45.80 -3.96
C LYS A 80 8.46 -44.81 -2.80
N LYS A 81 7.20 -44.46 -2.57
CA LYS A 81 6.77 -43.48 -1.55
C LYS A 81 7.34 -42.06 -1.77
N CYS A 82 7.74 -41.74 -3.01
CA CYS A 82 8.18 -40.39 -3.32
C CYS A 82 6.99 -39.42 -3.30
N HIS A 83 7.03 -38.44 -2.40
CA HIS A 83 6.04 -37.35 -2.36
C HIS A 83 6.26 -36.41 -3.54
N GLY A 84 5.17 -35.94 -4.13
CA GLY A 84 5.19 -34.84 -5.07
C GLY A 84 5.72 -33.56 -4.39
N LYS A 85 6.44 -32.74 -5.15
CA LYS A 85 6.95 -31.45 -4.65
C LYS A 85 5.79 -30.49 -4.41
N ASP A 86 5.81 -29.76 -3.28
CA ASP A 86 4.91 -28.65 -3.03
C ASP A 86 5.24 -27.49 -3.97
N ALA A 87 4.21 -26.83 -4.47
CA ALA A 87 4.37 -25.64 -5.31
C ALA A 87 4.79 -24.42 -4.47
N GLU A 88 5.48 -23.48 -5.11
CA GLU A 88 5.89 -22.24 -4.47
C GLU A 88 4.71 -21.28 -4.29
N ASP A 89 4.69 -20.57 -3.16
CA ASP A 89 3.68 -19.56 -2.89
C ASP A 89 3.93 -18.29 -3.72
N ILE A 90 2.86 -17.66 -4.21
CA ILE A 90 2.97 -16.34 -4.85
C ILE A 90 2.80 -15.25 -3.81
N ILE A 91 3.85 -14.43 -3.65
CA ILE A 91 3.83 -13.25 -2.80
C ILE A 91 3.53 -12.02 -3.66
N ILE A 92 2.42 -11.35 -3.35
CA ILE A 92 1.97 -10.11 -4.02
C ILE A 92 2.22 -8.95 -3.07
N GLU A 93 3.25 -8.15 -3.36
CA GLU A 93 3.57 -6.97 -2.57
C GLU A 93 2.62 -5.83 -2.91
N VAL A 94 2.02 -5.22 -1.89
CA VAL A 94 1.10 -4.09 -1.98
C VAL A 94 1.51 -2.97 -1.03
N PRO A 95 1.17 -1.69 -1.35
CA PRO A 95 1.38 -0.59 -0.42
C PRO A 95 0.64 -0.82 0.91
N ILE A 96 1.20 -0.27 1.98
CA ILE A 96 0.50 -0.21 3.28
C ILE A 96 -0.79 0.61 3.11
N GLY A 97 -1.89 0.12 3.71
CA GLY A 97 -3.21 0.75 3.58
C GLY A 97 -4.04 0.20 2.43
N THR A 98 -3.57 -0.86 1.76
CA THR A 98 -4.34 -1.54 0.72
C THR A 98 -5.41 -2.45 1.36
N SER A 99 -6.66 -2.26 0.95
CA SER A 99 -7.77 -3.17 1.25
C SER A 99 -7.96 -4.11 0.07
N ILE A 100 -8.13 -5.39 0.37
CA ILE A 100 -8.42 -6.44 -0.60
C ILE A 100 -9.90 -6.77 -0.48
N ILE A 101 -10.66 -6.50 -1.52
CA ILE A 101 -12.12 -6.62 -1.55
C ILE A 101 -12.50 -7.70 -2.55
N ASP A 102 -13.33 -8.63 -2.15
CA ASP A 102 -13.93 -9.61 -3.07
C ASP A 102 -14.91 -8.92 -4.02
N LYS A 103 -14.66 -8.99 -5.32
CA LYS A 103 -15.50 -8.35 -6.34
C LYS A 103 -16.94 -8.89 -6.35
N THR A 104 -17.12 -10.17 -6.05
CA THR A 104 -18.43 -10.85 -6.14
C THR A 104 -19.30 -10.49 -4.95
N THR A 105 -18.72 -10.49 -3.73
CA THR A 105 -19.47 -10.26 -2.48
C THR A 105 -19.40 -8.83 -1.99
N ASN A 106 -18.48 -8.03 -2.56
CA ASN A 106 -18.14 -6.66 -2.16
C ASN A 106 -17.70 -6.55 -0.68
N LYS A 107 -17.20 -7.67 -0.10
CA LYS A 107 -16.72 -7.72 1.28
C LYS A 107 -15.20 -7.57 1.32
N ILE A 108 -14.71 -6.89 2.35
CA ILE A 108 -13.28 -6.81 2.62
C ILE A 108 -12.81 -8.17 3.11
N ILE A 109 -11.86 -8.77 2.37
CA ILE A 109 -11.22 -10.04 2.74
C ILE A 109 -10.08 -9.75 3.72
N ALA A 110 -9.26 -8.75 3.44
CA ALA A 110 -8.14 -8.35 4.29
C ALA A 110 -7.79 -6.87 4.12
N ASP A 111 -7.24 -6.28 5.19
CA ASP A 111 -6.64 -4.94 5.20
C ASP A 111 -5.15 -5.06 5.55
N ILE A 112 -4.29 -4.57 4.66
CA ILE A 112 -2.83 -4.54 4.87
C ILE A 112 -2.45 -3.19 5.46
N THR A 113 -2.25 -3.14 6.78
CA THR A 113 -2.04 -1.89 7.53
C THR A 113 -0.62 -1.69 8.05
N LYS A 114 0.21 -2.75 8.03
CA LYS A 114 1.57 -2.72 8.58
C LYS A 114 2.59 -3.19 7.55
N ASN A 115 3.83 -2.69 7.68
CA ASN A 115 4.95 -3.19 6.89
C ASN A 115 5.23 -4.66 7.21
N MET A 116 5.60 -5.43 6.19
CA MET A 116 5.86 -6.89 6.27
C MET A 116 4.66 -7.71 6.77
N GLN A 117 3.46 -7.13 6.84
CA GLN A 117 2.25 -7.88 7.16
C GLN A 117 1.92 -8.84 6.03
N LYS A 118 1.87 -10.13 6.35
CA LYS A 118 1.45 -11.18 5.43
C LYS A 118 -0.02 -11.54 5.65
N SER A 119 -0.78 -11.66 4.56
CA SER A 119 -2.17 -12.14 4.58
C SER A 119 -2.35 -13.19 3.50
N ILE A 120 -2.69 -14.41 3.90
CA ILE A 120 -3.00 -15.50 2.97
C ILE A 120 -4.45 -15.29 2.52
N ILE A 121 -4.66 -15.01 1.24
CA ILE A 121 -5.99 -14.74 0.69
C ILE A 121 -6.60 -15.98 0.08
N LEU A 122 -5.80 -16.79 -0.65
CA LEU A 122 -6.21 -18.08 -1.17
C LEU A 122 -5.20 -19.14 -0.74
N ARG A 123 -5.73 -20.26 -0.28
CA ARG A 123 -4.89 -21.42 0.07
C ARG A 123 -4.83 -22.40 -1.09
N GLY A 124 -3.64 -22.91 -1.37
CA GLY A 124 -3.46 -24.00 -2.30
C GLY A 124 -4.15 -25.28 -1.85
N GLY A 125 -4.60 -26.07 -2.81
CA GLY A 125 -5.20 -27.36 -2.57
C GLY A 125 -4.21 -28.30 -1.87
N LYS A 126 -4.70 -29.12 -0.93
CA LYS A 126 -3.88 -30.16 -0.30
C LYS A 126 -3.62 -31.30 -1.30
N GLY A 127 -2.41 -31.83 -1.28
CA GLY A 127 -2.07 -33.04 -2.02
C GLY A 127 -2.90 -34.24 -1.60
N GLY A 128 -3.20 -35.12 -2.55
CA GLY A 128 -3.91 -36.37 -2.33
C GLY A 128 -3.01 -37.41 -1.69
N LEU A 129 -3.58 -38.29 -0.88
CA LEU A 129 -2.86 -39.39 -0.25
C LEU A 129 -2.62 -40.54 -1.23
N GLY A 130 -1.39 -41.09 -1.25
CA GLY A 130 -1.02 -42.26 -2.03
C GLY A 130 -1.64 -43.54 -1.50
N ASN A 131 -1.62 -44.62 -2.30
CA ASN A 131 -2.23 -45.90 -1.94
C ASN A 131 -1.62 -46.55 -0.71
N THR A 132 -0.43 -46.17 -0.27
CA THR A 132 0.20 -46.60 0.97
C THR A 132 -0.65 -46.35 2.20
N HIS A 133 -1.37 -45.22 2.23
CA HIS A 133 -2.21 -44.82 3.39
C HIS A 133 -3.49 -45.63 3.54
N PHE A 134 -3.92 -46.29 2.46
CA PHE A 134 -5.17 -47.07 2.44
C PHE A 134 -4.98 -48.55 2.69
N LYS A 135 -3.72 -48.97 2.95
CA LYS A 135 -3.44 -50.36 3.36
C LYS A 135 -3.93 -50.63 4.75
N ASN A 136 -4.72 -51.66 4.89
CA ASN A 136 -5.20 -52.19 6.20
C ASN A 136 -5.28 -53.71 6.17
N ALA A 137 -5.68 -54.34 7.29
CA ALA A 137 -5.76 -55.80 7.42
C ALA A 137 -6.71 -56.45 6.41
N LEU A 138 -7.80 -55.77 6.05
CA LEU A 138 -8.81 -56.24 5.11
C LEU A 138 -8.44 -55.93 3.66
N ASN A 139 -7.74 -54.80 3.39
CA ASN A 139 -7.32 -54.36 2.09
C ASN A 139 -5.80 -54.16 2.05
N GLN A 140 -5.07 -55.22 1.74
CA GLN A 140 -3.58 -55.19 1.69
C GLN A 140 -3.01 -54.59 0.39
N THR A 141 -3.82 -54.51 -0.69
CA THR A 141 -3.42 -54.08 -2.00
C THR A 141 -4.38 -52.99 -2.55
N PRO A 142 -4.51 -51.81 -1.92
CA PRO A 142 -5.40 -50.77 -2.39
C PRO A 142 -4.96 -50.26 -3.75
N ARG A 143 -5.87 -50.35 -4.75
CA ARG A 143 -5.67 -49.88 -6.14
C ARG A 143 -6.30 -48.49 -6.37
N TYR A 144 -6.32 -47.67 -5.36
CA TYR A 144 -6.82 -46.28 -5.41
C TYR A 144 -5.94 -45.37 -4.58
N ALA A 145 -5.88 -44.12 -4.98
CA ALA A 145 -5.26 -43.04 -4.26
C ALA A 145 -6.25 -41.87 -4.22
N GLN A 146 -6.00 -40.92 -3.38
CA GLN A 146 -6.83 -39.72 -3.25
C GLN A 146 -6.42 -38.69 -4.28
N PRO A 147 -7.34 -38.06 -5.03
CA PRO A 147 -7.02 -36.90 -5.85
C PRO A 147 -6.62 -35.73 -4.96
N GLY A 148 -5.78 -34.82 -5.49
CA GLY A 148 -5.51 -33.55 -4.83
C GLY A 148 -6.78 -32.69 -4.72
N LEU A 149 -6.85 -31.85 -3.70
CA LEU A 149 -7.94 -30.91 -3.56
C LEU A 149 -7.78 -29.75 -4.56
N PRO A 150 -8.89 -29.21 -5.10
CA PRO A 150 -8.82 -28.07 -5.99
C PRO A 150 -8.32 -26.82 -5.24
N GLY A 151 -7.60 -25.94 -5.93
CA GLY A 151 -7.31 -24.59 -5.48
C GLY A 151 -8.55 -23.70 -5.62
N GLU A 152 -8.47 -22.51 -5.04
CA GLU A 152 -9.50 -21.49 -5.10
C GLU A 152 -9.13 -20.40 -6.11
N GLU A 153 -10.15 -19.73 -6.69
CA GLU A 153 -9.95 -18.57 -7.57
C GLU A 153 -10.92 -17.44 -7.20
N LYS A 154 -10.43 -16.20 -7.34
CA LYS A 154 -11.23 -15.01 -7.05
C LYS A 154 -10.81 -13.83 -7.92
N ASN A 155 -11.80 -12.99 -8.26
CA ASN A 155 -11.56 -11.63 -8.72
C ASN A 155 -11.59 -10.71 -7.50
N VAL A 156 -10.52 -9.97 -7.25
CA VAL A 156 -10.42 -9.05 -6.13
C VAL A 156 -10.13 -7.64 -6.60
N ILE A 157 -10.65 -6.68 -5.87
CA ILE A 157 -10.40 -5.26 -6.05
C ILE A 157 -9.40 -4.87 -4.98
N LEU A 158 -8.26 -4.33 -5.39
CA LEU A 158 -7.30 -3.67 -4.51
C LEU A 158 -7.67 -2.21 -4.41
N GLU A 159 -7.99 -1.74 -3.23
CA GLU A 159 -8.30 -0.33 -2.93
C GLU A 159 -7.25 0.22 -1.96
N LEU A 160 -6.51 1.23 -2.41
CA LEU A 160 -5.51 1.90 -1.59
C LEU A 160 -6.16 3.03 -0.78
N LYS A 161 -6.29 2.82 0.52
CA LYS A 161 -6.91 3.78 1.47
C LYS A 161 -5.94 4.85 2.01
N LEU A 162 -4.69 4.86 1.58
CA LEU A 162 -3.71 5.87 1.96
C LEU A 162 -3.87 7.11 1.09
N LEU A 163 -4.23 8.22 1.72
CA LEU A 163 -4.31 9.51 1.03
C LEU A 163 -2.93 10.06 0.70
N ALA A 164 -2.02 10.12 1.67
CA ALA A 164 -0.69 10.68 1.48
C ALA A 164 0.26 10.36 2.64
N ASP A 165 1.57 10.42 2.37
CA ASP A 165 2.61 10.40 3.40
C ASP A 165 2.76 11.77 4.05
N VAL A 166 2.61 12.85 3.26
CA VAL A 166 2.79 14.25 3.66
C VAL A 166 1.53 15.05 3.37
N GLY A 167 1.00 15.75 4.36
CA GLY A 167 -0.14 16.66 4.22
C GLY A 167 0.31 18.12 4.19
N LEU A 168 -0.11 18.88 3.16
CA LEU A 168 0.07 20.32 3.11
C LEU A 168 -1.09 21.00 3.84
N VAL A 169 -0.76 21.85 4.80
CA VAL A 169 -1.73 22.61 5.61
C VAL A 169 -1.36 24.10 5.52
N GLY A 170 -2.33 24.97 5.35
CA GLY A 170 -2.07 26.40 5.27
C GLY A 170 -3.31 27.19 4.87
N LEU A 171 -3.31 28.47 5.10
CA LEU A 171 -4.40 29.38 4.72
C LEU A 171 -4.69 29.35 3.21
N PRO A 172 -5.87 29.78 2.76
CA PRO A 172 -6.14 30.02 1.35
C PRO A 172 -5.04 30.89 0.72
N ASN A 173 -4.70 30.63 -0.51
CA ASN A 173 -3.67 31.34 -1.26
C ASN A 173 -2.24 31.33 -0.68
N ALA A 174 -1.96 30.53 0.36
CA ALA A 174 -0.60 30.35 0.88
C ALA A 174 0.37 29.64 -0.08
N GLY A 175 -0.09 29.22 -1.24
CA GLY A 175 0.75 28.60 -2.28
C GLY A 175 0.85 27.08 -2.21
N LYS A 176 -0.03 26.38 -1.47
CA LYS A 176 -0.05 24.92 -1.32
C LYS A 176 -0.13 24.19 -2.67
N SER A 177 -1.15 24.51 -3.48
CA SER A 177 -1.36 23.85 -4.77
C SER A 177 -0.26 24.19 -5.79
N THR A 178 0.33 25.39 -5.71
CA THR A 178 1.50 25.76 -6.52
C THR A 178 2.72 24.96 -6.09
N LEU A 179 2.96 24.83 -4.79
CA LEU A 179 4.04 23.99 -4.27
C LEU A 179 3.86 22.54 -4.71
N LEU A 180 2.65 21.99 -4.56
CA LEU A 180 2.34 20.63 -4.99
C LEU A 180 2.60 20.43 -6.50
N ALA A 181 2.22 21.39 -7.34
CA ALA A 181 2.46 21.31 -8.77
C ALA A 181 3.96 21.32 -9.15
N VAL A 182 4.77 22.05 -8.37
CA VAL A 182 6.22 22.15 -8.60
C VAL A 182 6.97 20.90 -8.14
N ILE A 183 6.63 20.34 -6.99
CA ILE A 183 7.33 19.17 -6.43
C ILE A 183 6.86 17.85 -7.02
N SER A 184 5.68 17.81 -7.61
CA SER A 184 5.06 16.61 -8.15
C SER A 184 5.61 16.27 -9.54
N ASN A 185 5.97 15.02 -9.77
CA ASN A 185 6.50 14.53 -11.06
C ASN A 185 5.44 14.43 -12.17
N ALA A 186 4.17 14.51 -11.81
CA ALA A 186 3.04 14.53 -12.72
C ALA A 186 2.08 15.64 -12.28
N ARG A 187 1.20 16.10 -13.18
CA ARG A 187 0.13 17.03 -12.78
C ARG A 187 -0.64 16.45 -11.61
N PRO A 188 -0.79 17.19 -10.51
CA PRO A 188 -1.57 16.73 -9.36
C PRO A 188 -2.94 16.26 -9.81
N LYS A 189 -3.36 15.10 -9.33
CA LYS A 189 -4.69 14.59 -9.63
C LYS A 189 -5.66 15.01 -8.55
N ILE A 190 -6.80 15.50 -8.99
CA ILE A 190 -7.97 15.64 -8.13
C ILE A 190 -8.45 14.22 -7.83
N ALA A 191 -8.39 13.83 -6.56
CA ALA A 191 -8.87 12.52 -6.14
C ALA A 191 -10.35 12.65 -5.75
N ASP A 192 -11.22 12.08 -6.60
CA ASP A 192 -12.66 12.14 -6.44
C ASP A 192 -13.09 11.01 -5.50
N TYR A 193 -13.06 11.29 -4.20
CA TYR A 193 -13.54 10.35 -3.19
C TYR A 193 -15.02 10.59 -2.94
N ALA A 194 -15.86 9.57 -3.16
CA ALA A 194 -17.33 9.63 -2.99
C ALA A 194 -17.81 10.06 -1.59
N PHE A 195 -16.88 10.21 -0.65
CA PHE A 195 -17.15 10.61 0.75
C PHE A 195 -16.53 11.95 1.15
N THR A 196 -15.94 12.71 0.19
CA THR A 196 -15.36 14.04 0.46
C THR A 196 -16.18 15.12 -0.24
N THR A 197 -16.60 16.14 0.53
CA THR A 197 -17.17 17.38 -0.04
C THR A 197 -16.11 18.28 -0.63
N LEU A 198 -14.84 18.08 -0.23
CA LEU A 198 -13.65 18.78 -0.72
C LEU A 198 -12.69 17.74 -1.27
N THR A 199 -12.38 17.85 -2.54
CA THR A 199 -11.51 16.91 -3.27
C THR A 199 -10.04 17.26 -3.04
N PRO A 200 -9.25 16.41 -2.33
CA PRO A 200 -7.83 16.66 -2.14
C PRO A 200 -7.08 16.51 -3.47
N GLN A 201 -6.07 17.33 -3.65
CA GLN A 201 -5.14 17.18 -4.76
C GLN A 201 -3.95 16.33 -4.30
N LEU A 202 -3.67 15.25 -5.01
CA LEU A 202 -2.56 14.35 -4.70
C LEU A 202 -1.45 14.49 -5.73
N GLY A 203 -0.20 14.56 -5.27
CA GLY A 203 1.00 14.56 -6.10
C GLY A 203 1.97 13.49 -5.66
N ILE A 204 2.52 12.73 -6.61
CA ILE A 204 3.62 11.81 -6.35
C ILE A 204 4.93 12.58 -6.53
N VAL A 205 5.74 12.58 -5.50
CA VAL A 205 7.08 13.18 -5.49
C VAL A 205 8.11 12.07 -5.58
N ASN A 206 8.91 12.08 -6.65
CA ASN A 206 10.09 11.22 -6.77
C ASN A 206 11.33 12.11 -6.65
N TYR A 207 12.05 11.97 -5.56
CA TYR A 207 13.24 12.74 -5.29
C TYR A 207 14.37 11.87 -4.79
N LYS A 208 15.54 11.93 -5.45
CA LYS A 208 16.62 10.98 -5.24
C LYS A 208 16.10 9.54 -5.41
N ASN A 209 16.31 8.67 -4.42
CA ASN A 209 15.85 7.27 -4.46
C ASN A 209 14.55 7.04 -3.69
N ASN A 210 13.86 8.12 -3.28
CA ASN A 210 12.64 8.06 -2.49
C ASN A 210 11.42 8.46 -3.32
N SER A 211 10.29 7.81 -3.06
CA SER A 211 8.99 8.15 -3.64
C SER A 211 7.96 8.25 -2.52
N PHE A 212 7.26 9.37 -2.44
CA PHE A 212 6.21 9.60 -1.45
C PHE A 212 5.05 10.40 -2.04
N VAL A 213 3.90 10.30 -1.41
CA VAL A 213 2.68 10.99 -1.85
C VAL A 213 2.46 12.21 -0.97
N VAL A 214 2.22 13.36 -1.61
CA VAL A 214 1.87 14.62 -0.96
C VAL A 214 0.41 14.95 -1.27
N ALA A 215 -0.37 15.30 -0.24
CA ALA A 215 -1.74 15.77 -0.40
C ALA A 215 -1.86 17.25 -0.05
N ASP A 216 -2.47 18.03 -0.93
CA ASP A 216 -3.05 19.31 -0.56
C ASP A 216 -4.38 19.02 0.17
N LEU A 217 -4.50 19.48 1.41
CA LEU A 217 -5.67 19.27 2.26
C LEU A 217 -6.52 20.55 2.26
N PRO A 218 -7.32 20.81 1.21
CA PRO A 218 -8.16 21.99 1.14
C PRO A 218 -9.27 21.90 2.17
N GLY A 219 -9.66 23.05 2.74
CA GLY A 219 -10.83 23.13 3.61
C GLY A 219 -10.69 22.55 5.02
N LEU A 220 -9.49 22.09 5.42
CA LEU A 220 -9.21 21.84 6.83
C LEU A 220 -9.40 23.12 7.68
N ILE A 221 -9.26 24.27 7.04
CA ILE A 221 -9.22 25.61 7.65
C ILE A 221 -10.50 26.39 7.34
N GLU A 222 -11.17 26.12 6.21
CA GLU A 222 -12.42 26.81 5.83
C GLU A 222 -13.62 25.89 6.04
N GLY A 223 -14.38 26.09 7.11
CA GLY A 223 -15.71 25.50 7.30
C GLY A 223 -15.79 24.24 8.14
N ALA A 224 -14.71 23.77 8.77
CA ALA A 224 -14.78 22.67 9.74
C ALA A 224 -15.65 23.02 10.95
N ALA A 225 -15.79 24.32 11.28
CA ALA A 225 -16.62 24.82 12.36
C ALA A 225 -18.12 24.95 11.99
N GLU A 226 -18.47 24.95 10.69
CA GLU A 226 -19.85 25.17 10.22
C GLU A 226 -20.65 23.87 9.96
N GLY A 227 -20.15 22.71 10.38
CA GLY A 227 -20.94 21.46 10.31
C GLY A 227 -21.20 20.91 8.91
N LYS A 228 -20.61 21.48 7.84
CA LYS A 228 -20.63 20.88 6.50
C LYS A 228 -19.59 19.77 6.42
N GLY A 229 -19.97 18.63 6.98
CA GLY A 229 -19.15 17.48 7.30
C GLY A 229 -18.20 17.01 6.21
N LEU A 230 -16.92 17.21 6.44
CA LEU A 230 -15.90 16.29 5.96
C LEU A 230 -16.24 14.92 6.56
N GLY A 231 -16.67 13.97 5.74
CA GLY A 231 -17.20 12.70 6.24
C GLY A 231 -16.20 11.99 7.16
N LEU A 232 -16.70 11.27 8.18
CA LEU A 232 -15.90 10.50 9.15
C LEU A 232 -14.84 9.60 8.49
N ARG A 233 -15.03 9.22 7.22
CA ARG A 233 -14.08 8.44 6.43
C ARG A 233 -12.84 9.26 6.03
N PHE A 234 -13.02 10.53 5.66
CA PHE A 234 -11.91 11.43 5.32
C PHE A 234 -11.02 11.71 6.53
N LEU A 235 -11.61 11.83 7.73
CA LEU A 235 -10.88 11.95 8.99
C LEU A 235 -9.91 10.80 9.23
N LYS A 236 -10.37 9.55 9.03
CA LYS A 236 -9.53 8.37 9.18
C LYS A 236 -8.36 8.32 8.19
N HIS A 237 -8.50 8.94 7.02
CA HIS A 237 -7.43 9.02 6.04
C HIS A 237 -6.38 10.05 6.42
N ILE A 238 -6.78 11.22 6.95
CA ILE A 238 -5.85 12.25 7.43
C ILE A 238 -5.05 11.76 8.64
N GLU A 239 -5.65 10.95 9.50
CA GLU A 239 -4.96 10.34 10.64
C GLU A 239 -3.77 9.47 10.23
N ARG A 240 -3.75 8.94 9.01
CA ARG A 240 -2.68 8.08 8.50
C ARG A 240 -1.51 8.84 7.87
N ILE A 241 -1.63 10.16 7.67
CA ILE A 241 -0.54 11.01 7.21
C ILE A 241 0.62 10.92 8.20
N LYS A 242 1.84 10.71 7.69
CA LYS A 242 3.04 10.53 8.53
C LYS A 242 3.56 11.87 9.07
N MET A 243 3.49 12.94 8.25
CA MET A 243 3.94 14.27 8.65
C MET A 243 3.12 15.39 7.98
N LEU A 244 3.19 16.58 8.57
CA LEU A 244 2.53 17.79 8.07
C LEU A 244 3.54 18.84 7.62
N VAL A 245 3.22 19.56 6.56
CA VAL A 245 3.96 20.75 6.12
C VAL A 245 3.03 21.95 6.21
N TYR A 246 3.29 22.83 7.16
CA TYR A 246 2.57 24.09 7.32
C TYR A 246 3.09 25.08 6.29
N VAL A 247 2.28 25.40 5.28
CA VAL A 247 2.63 26.37 4.24
C VAL A 247 2.11 27.75 4.65
N ILE A 248 3.02 28.69 4.91
CA ILE A 248 2.73 30.04 5.39
C ILE A 248 3.30 31.04 4.39
N ASP A 249 2.49 32.01 4.01
CA ASP A 249 2.93 33.12 3.13
C ASP A 249 3.89 34.04 3.88
N CYS A 250 5.05 34.35 3.29
CA CYS A 250 6.05 35.25 3.90
C CYS A 250 5.55 36.69 4.12
N SER A 251 4.46 37.10 3.48
CA SER A 251 3.84 38.41 3.67
C SER A 251 3.04 38.53 4.97
N THR A 252 2.70 37.39 5.59
CA THR A 252 1.90 37.33 6.81
C THR A 252 2.78 37.19 8.06
N ASP A 253 2.20 37.42 9.24
CA ASP A 253 2.87 37.13 10.52
C ASP A 253 2.95 35.58 10.72
N ILE A 254 4.16 35.06 10.58
CA ILE A 254 4.41 33.60 10.60
C ILE A 254 3.94 32.97 11.90
N LEU A 255 4.22 33.60 13.05
CA LEU A 255 3.88 33.04 14.37
C LEU A 255 2.38 33.00 14.57
N LYS A 256 1.69 34.13 14.33
CA LYS A 256 0.23 34.19 14.47
C LYS A 256 -0.49 33.25 13.51
N THR A 257 0.00 33.16 12.26
CA THR A 257 -0.57 32.25 11.27
C THR A 257 -0.38 30.79 11.70
N PHE A 258 0.81 30.44 12.19
CA PHE A 258 1.08 29.10 12.69
C PHE A 258 0.19 28.72 13.87
N ASP A 259 0.04 29.61 14.87
CA ASP A 259 -0.86 29.39 16.01
C ASP A 259 -2.32 29.23 15.58
N THR A 260 -2.76 30.02 14.61
CA THR A 260 -4.12 29.89 14.04
C THR A 260 -4.31 28.53 13.41
N LEU A 261 -3.35 28.07 12.57
CA LEU A 261 -3.39 26.77 11.90
C LEU A 261 -3.39 25.61 12.92
N GLN A 262 -2.57 25.70 13.97
CA GLN A 262 -2.55 24.69 15.02
C GLN A 262 -3.88 24.62 15.79
N ASN A 263 -4.45 25.77 16.13
CA ASN A 263 -5.74 25.83 16.83
C ASN A 263 -6.87 25.24 15.99
N GLU A 264 -6.88 25.47 14.69
CA GLU A 264 -7.86 24.88 13.78
C GLU A 264 -7.67 23.37 13.64
N LEU A 265 -6.44 22.89 13.46
CA LEU A 265 -6.14 21.45 13.45
C LEU A 265 -6.54 20.79 14.78
N LYS A 266 -6.33 21.46 15.91
CA LYS A 266 -6.74 20.96 17.23
C LYS A 266 -8.25 20.77 17.34
N LYS A 267 -9.02 21.73 16.82
CA LYS A 267 -10.50 21.64 16.76
C LYS A 267 -10.94 20.47 15.87
N TYR A 268 -10.17 20.17 14.82
CA TYR A 268 -10.47 19.14 13.87
C TYR A 268 -10.10 17.74 14.40
N ASN A 269 -8.83 17.52 14.78
CA ASN A 269 -8.35 16.30 15.43
C ASN A 269 -7.03 16.55 16.16
N ALA A 270 -7.07 16.43 17.48
CA ALA A 270 -5.89 16.65 18.33
C ALA A 270 -4.71 15.69 18.02
N LEU A 271 -4.96 14.51 17.44
CA LEU A 271 -3.91 13.55 17.05
C LEU A 271 -2.99 14.09 15.95
N LEU A 272 -3.46 15.02 15.13
CA LEU A 272 -2.65 15.65 14.07
C LEU A 272 -1.53 16.53 14.63
N LEU A 273 -1.73 17.11 15.83
CA LEU A 273 -0.70 17.91 16.50
C LEU A 273 0.50 17.09 17.01
N GLN A 274 0.32 15.77 17.15
CA GLN A 274 1.39 14.85 17.56
C GLN A 274 2.27 14.38 16.40
N LYS A 275 1.89 14.72 15.16
CA LYS A 275 2.64 14.35 13.97
C LYS A 275 3.91 15.19 13.88
N LYS A 276 4.95 14.62 13.23
CA LYS A 276 6.11 15.41 12.82
C LYS A 276 5.67 16.50 11.87
N PHE A 277 6.29 17.66 11.92
CA PHE A 277 5.93 18.76 11.04
C PHE A 277 7.11 19.66 10.68
N ILE A 278 6.95 20.42 9.60
CA ILE A 278 7.87 21.44 9.11
C ILE A 278 7.06 22.70 8.83
N ILE A 279 7.64 23.87 9.08
CA ILE A 279 7.10 25.13 8.60
C ILE A 279 7.77 25.49 7.28
N CYS A 280 6.98 25.61 6.25
CA CYS A 280 7.40 26.03 4.91
C CYS A 280 6.91 27.47 4.66
N VAL A 281 7.82 28.42 4.70
CA VAL A 281 7.53 29.82 4.36
C VAL A 281 7.62 29.98 2.85
N SER A 282 6.47 30.23 2.23
CA SER A 282 6.31 30.31 0.77
C SER A 282 6.39 31.75 0.26
N LYS A 283 6.47 31.92 -1.07
CA LYS A 283 6.48 33.19 -1.79
C LYS A 283 7.62 34.15 -1.38
N CYS A 284 8.78 33.59 -1.01
CA CYS A 284 9.94 34.40 -0.60
C CYS A 284 10.49 35.29 -1.73
N ASP A 285 9.99 35.16 -2.96
CA ASP A 285 10.27 36.02 -4.09
C ASP A 285 9.53 37.38 -4.07
N THR A 286 8.53 37.52 -3.20
CA THR A 286 7.71 38.75 -3.13
C THR A 286 8.22 39.76 -2.08
N ILE A 287 9.26 39.43 -1.32
CA ILE A 287 9.79 40.28 -0.25
C ILE A 287 11.29 40.60 -0.52
N ASP A 288 11.70 41.75 0.02
CA ASP A 288 13.10 42.19 -0.06
C ASP A 288 14.04 41.33 0.76
N GLU A 289 15.30 41.20 0.37
CA GLU A 289 16.32 40.39 1.04
C GLU A 289 16.52 40.79 2.49
N ASN A 290 16.46 42.07 2.83
CA ASN A 290 16.57 42.57 4.22
C ASN A 290 15.45 42.04 5.12
N LYS A 291 14.21 41.96 4.59
CA LYS A 291 13.07 41.41 5.30
C LYS A 291 13.15 39.90 5.39
N LEU A 292 13.64 39.23 4.35
CA LEU A 292 13.87 37.78 4.36
C LEU A 292 14.90 37.39 5.44
N ASP A 293 15.98 38.13 5.57
CA ASP A 293 17.02 37.88 6.58
C ASP A 293 16.53 38.15 8.01
N SER A 294 15.62 39.10 8.20
CA SER A 294 14.95 39.28 9.48
C SER A 294 14.02 38.13 9.84
N LEU A 295 13.31 37.56 8.86
CA LEU A 295 12.44 36.40 9.07
C LEU A 295 13.25 35.11 9.36
N LYS A 296 14.40 34.92 8.73
CA LYS A 296 15.31 33.79 9.02
C LYS A 296 15.87 33.79 10.44
N LYS A 297 15.94 34.96 11.10
CA LYS A 297 16.36 35.07 12.51
C LYS A 297 15.29 34.63 13.51
N ILE A 298 14.06 34.41 13.05
CA ILE A 298 13.00 33.88 13.90
C ILE A 298 13.26 32.40 14.11
N GLU A 299 13.85 32.04 15.23
CA GLU A 299 14.01 30.65 15.65
C GLU A 299 12.81 30.25 16.54
N ILE A 300 12.04 29.28 16.09
CA ILE A 300 11.06 28.62 16.93
C ILE A 300 11.74 27.36 17.48
N LYS A 301 11.85 27.27 18.82
CA LYS A 301 12.55 26.14 19.47
C LYS A 301 12.06 24.80 18.92
N ASN A 302 13.01 24.00 18.44
CA ASN A 302 12.82 22.64 17.92
C ASN A 302 11.93 22.54 16.65
N ILE A 303 11.76 23.63 15.88
CA ILE A 303 10.97 23.60 14.65
C ILE A 303 11.85 23.94 13.46
N THR A 304 11.88 23.05 12.46
CA THR A 304 12.59 23.29 11.21
C THR A 304 11.75 24.19 10.31
N MET A 305 12.35 25.31 9.87
CA MET A 305 11.72 26.26 8.94
C MET A 305 12.46 26.23 7.60
N CYS A 306 11.70 26.13 6.50
CA CYS A 306 12.23 26.18 5.15
C CYS A 306 11.64 27.39 4.41
N PHE A 307 12.48 28.28 3.86
CA PHE A 307 12.08 29.46 3.09
C PHE A 307 12.18 29.15 1.60
N ILE A 308 11.07 29.16 0.89
CA ILE A 308 11.00 28.73 -0.50
C ILE A 308 10.34 29.78 -1.43
N SER A 309 10.70 29.69 -2.71
CA SER A 309 9.88 30.24 -3.79
C SER A 309 9.53 29.13 -4.77
N SER A 310 8.26 28.77 -4.83
CA SER A 310 7.75 27.78 -5.79
C SER A 310 7.82 28.30 -7.23
N LEU A 311 7.61 29.60 -7.46
CA LEU A 311 7.66 30.20 -8.80
C LEU A 311 9.09 30.24 -9.37
N GLN A 312 10.08 30.53 -8.53
CA GLN A 312 11.49 30.59 -8.93
C GLN A 312 12.24 29.26 -8.73
N ASN A 313 11.59 28.20 -8.26
CA ASN A 313 12.20 26.92 -7.87
C ASN A 313 13.33 27.06 -6.84
N LYS A 314 13.30 28.12 -5.99
CA LYS A 314 14.35 28.41 -5.02
C LYS A 314 14.13 27.60 -3.74
N ASN A 315 15.18 26.89 -3.28
CA ASN A 315 15.21 26.09 -2.04
C ASN A 315 14.21 24.90 -1.97
N ILE A 316 13.61 24.51 -3.10
CA ILE A 316 12.71 23.34 -3.14
C ILE A 316 13.45 22.06 -2.73
N ASN A 317 14.70 21.90 -3.20
CA ASN A 317 15.51 20.71 -2.84
C ASN A 317 15.77 20.63 -1.31
N ILE A 318 15.96 21.76 -0.64
CA ILE A 318 16.16 21.80 0.83
C ILE A 318 14.89 21.31 1.54
N LEU A 319 13.72 21.76 1.08
CA LEU A 319 12.44 21.30 1.61
C LEU A 319 12.28 19.79 1.41
N LEU A 320 12.59 19.26 0.23
CA LEU A 320 12.46 17.84 -0.07
C LEU A 320 13.45 16.98 0.75
N ASP A 321 14.69 17.43 0.92
CA ASP A 321 15.68 16.77 1.76
C ASP A 321 15.20 16.72 3.23
N THR A 322 14.63 17.83 3.72
CA THR A 322 14.09 17.89 5.09
C THR A 322 12.88 16.95 5.25
N ILE A 323 11.98 16.90 4.27
CA ILE A 323 10.84 15.98 4.28
C ILE A 323 11.33 14.54 4.39
N ILE A 324 12.28 14.13 3.53
CA ILE A 324 12.81 12.77 3.52
C ILE A 324 13.49 12.40 4.84
N SER A 325 14.21 13.33 5.47
CA SER A 325 14.87 13.07 6.74
C SER A 325 13.91 12.83 7.90
N LEU A 326 12.65 13.29 7.77
CA LEU A 326 11.62 13.18 8.80
C LEU A 326 10.61 12.04 8.53
N LEU A 327 10.47 11.58 7.29
CA LEU A 327 9.64 10.43 6.91
C LEU A 327 10.24 9.11 7.39
#